data_71131df91466434602ac9ac3fae5e605
#
_entry.id   71131df91466434602ac9ac3fae5e605
#
_cell.length_a   1.000
_cell.length_b   1.000
_cell.length_c   1.000
_cell.angle_alpha   90.00
_cell.angle_beta   90.00
_cell.angle_gamma   90.00
#
_symmetry.space_group_name_H-M   'P 1'
#
loop_
_entity.id
_entity.type
_entity.pdbx_description
1 polymer ?
#
loop_
_entity_poly.entity_id
_entity_poly.type
_entity_poly.pdbx_seq_one_letter_code
_entity_poly.pdbx_strand_id
1 'polypeptide(L)'
;MFKKILLFVLFYPFLSFGQQESYYSIYWYNMNVINPAYAGAEGENTFSFTSRQQWTSVDDAPSTLAFSYSSARKKNVGLGLSVISDKVFIEQQTFAYIDFSYKLEMSESTRLYLGLKAGGNFYNIDPTKLPTTSIYTDPTKQQLSQFNPNFGVGGYLKSEKIW
;
A
#
# COMPACT_ATOMS: atom_id res chain seq x y z
N MET A 1 -1.52 4.65 -39.86
CA MET A 1 -2.21 4.55 -38.58
C MET A 1 -1.24 4.17 -37.44
N PHE A 2 -0.45 3.14 -37.58
CA PHE A 2 0.53 2.68 -36.55
C PHE A 2 1.52 3.77 -36.06
N LYS A 3 2.09 4.58 -36.96
CA LYS A 3 3.04 5.65 -36.60
C LYS A 3 2.42 6.73 -35.68
N LYS A 4 1.12 7.05 -35.85
CA LYS A 4 0.42 8.03 -35.00
C LYS A 4 0.10 7.45 -33.61
N ILE A 5 -0.21 6.15 -33.53
CA ILE A 5 -0.44 5.44 -32.25
C ILE A 5 0.89 5.34 -31.47
N LEU A 6 1.99 5.02 -32.15
CA LEU A 6 3.31 4.97 -31.54
C LEU A 6 3.75 6.33 -30.96
N LEU A 7 3.44 7.43 -31.67
CA LEU A 7 3.73 8.77 -31.19
C LEU A 7 2.91 9.14 -29.94
N PHE A 8 1.64 8.74 -29.90
CA PHE A 8 0.77 8.98 -28.77
C PHE A 8 1.24 8.22 -27.51
N VAL A 9 1.68 6.96 -27.66
CA VAL A 9 2.24 6.15 -26.58
C VAL A 9 3.55 6.73 -26.06
N LEU A 10 4.37 7.34 -26.93
CA LEU A 10 5.66 7.95 -26.55
C LEU A 10 5.49 9.24 -25.72
N PHE A 11 4.39 9.99 -25.92
CA PHE A 11 4.10 11.22 -25.18
C PHE A 11 3.30 10.98 -23.88
N TYR A 12 2.71 9.80 -23.66
CA TYR A 12 1.93 9.49 -22.48
C TYR A 12 2.69 9.60 -21.15
N PRO A 13 3.98 9.18 -21.03
CA PRO A 13 4.73 9.31 -19.78
C PRO A 13 4.97 10.75 -19.32
N PHE A 14 4.90 11.75 -20.18
CA PHE A 14 5.06 13.16 -19.79
C PHE A 14 3.85 13.73 -19.03
N LEU A 15 2.73 13.00 -18.97
CA LEU A 15 1.53 13.36 -18.21
C LEU A 15 1.43 12.61 -16.87
N SER A 16 2.46 11.85 -16.50
CA SER A 16 2.50 11.08 -15.27
C SER A 16 3.05 11.92 -14.12
N PHE A 17 2.25 12.12 -13.09
CA PHE A 17 2.69 12.69 -11.82
C PHE A 17 3.12 11.53 -10.91
N GLY A 18 4.42 11.48 -10.60
CA GLY A 18 4.95 10.50 -9.65
C GLY A 18 4.54 10.85 -8.23
N GLN A 19 3.88 9.91 -7.53
CA GLN A 19 3.63 10.00 -6.10
C GLN A 19 4.60 9.07 -5.38
N GLN A 20 5.20 9.54 -4.29
CA GLN A 20 6.03 8.69 -3.43
C GLN A 20 5.13 7.97 -2.42
N GLU A 21 5.18 6.64 -2.43
CA GLU A 21 4.60 5.80 -1.40
C GLU A 21 5.64 5.45 -0.33
N SER A 22 5.18 5.14 0.88
CA SER A 22 6.05 4.73 1.98
C SER A 22 6.87 3.49 1.62
N TYR A 23 8.16 3.55 1.87
CA TYR A 23 9.11 2.49 1.51
C TYR A 23 9.01 1.30 2.48
N TYR A 24 8.55 0.13 2.01
CA TYR A 24 8.55 -1.10 2.80
C TYR A 24 9.84 -1.89 2.55
N SER A 25 10.71 -1.92 3.56
CA SER A 25 11.79 -2.91 3.60
C SER A 25 11.15 -4.27 3.90
N ILE A 26 11.53 -5.33 3.18
CA ILE A 26 11.00 -6.69 3.41
C ILE A 26 9.56 -6.88 2.86
N TYR A 27 9.27 -6.35 1.69
CA TYR A 27 7.97 -6.48 1.01
C TYR A 27 7.56 -7.94 0.73
N TRP A 28 8.50 -8.88 0.66
CA TRP A 28 8.23 -10.31 0.44
C TRP A 28 7.29 -10.93 1.48
N TYR A 29 7.34 -10.47 2.71
CA TYR A 29 6.45 -10.95 3.79
C TYR A 29 5.10 -10.23 3.81
N ASN A 30 4.95 -9.15 3.04
CA ASN A 30 3.75 -8.32 2.99
C ASN A 30 3.23 -8.12 1.56
N MET A 31 3.32 -9.15 0.72
CA MET A 31 2.99 -9.05 -0.70
C MET A 31 1.56 -8.59 -0.98
N ASN A 32 0.59 -8.95 -0.12
CA ASN A 32 -0.81 -8.50 -0.25
C ASN A 32 -0.96 -6.99 -0.02
N VAL A 33 -0.05 -6.34 0.73
CA VAL A 33 -0.03 -4.87 0.87
C VAL A 33 0.15 -4.22 -0.50
N ILE A 34 1.04 -4.77 -1.32
CA ILE A 34 1.41 -4.22 -2.62
C ILE A 34 0.47 -4.73 -3.72
N ASN A 35 0.17 -6.05 -3.72
CA ASN A 35 -0.57 -6.69 -4.80
C ASN A 35 -1.79 -7.46 -4.24
N PRO A 36 -3.03 -6.99 -4.48
CA PRO A 36 -4.23 -7.64 -3.99
C PRO A 36 -4.42 -9.07 -4.53
N ALA A 37 -3.85 -9.40 -5.69
CA ALA A 37 -3.93 -10.74 -6.26
C ALA A 37 -3.20 -11.79 -5.41
N TYR A 38 -2.30 -11.36 -4.53
CA TYR A 38 -1.56 -12.24 -3.64
C TYR A 38 -2.40 -12.72 -2.44
N ALA A 39 -3.51 -12.07 -2.13
CA ALA A 39 -4.39 -12.48 -1.03
C ALA A 39 -4.83 -13.94 -1.19
N GLY A 40 -4.48 -14.79 -0.23
CA GLY A 40 -4.73 -16.23 -0.23
C GLY A 40 -3.94 -17.03 -1.28
N ALA A 41 -2.93 -16.47 -1.94
CA ALA A 41 -2.15 -17.19 -2.95
C ALA A 41 -1.30 -18.32 -2.36
N GLU A 42 -0.89 -18.21 -1.12
CA GLU A 42 -0.13 -19.24 -0.40
C GLU A 42 -1.00 -20.44 0.03
N GLY A 43 -2.33 -20.29 0.08
CA GLY A 43 -3.25 -21.36 0.48
C GLY A 43 -3.44 -21.49 1.99
N GLU A 44 -2.73 -20.70 2.78
CA GLU A 44 -2.77 -20.70 4.24
C GLU A 44 -3.23 -19.35 4.78
N ASN A 45 -3.60 -19.33 6.07
CA ASN A 45 -3.81 -18.07 6.79
C ASN A 45 -2.44 -17.48 7.16
N THR A 46 -2.14 -16.34 6.61
CA THR A 46 -0.88 -15.66 6.82
C THR A 46 -1.10 -14.36 7.58
N PHE A 47 -0.35 -14.16 8.65
CA PHE A 47 -0.28 -12.90 9.39
C PHE A 47 1.13 -12.36 9.27
N SER A 48 1.25 -11.07 8.96
CA SER A 48 2.53 -10.39 8.95
C SER A 48 2.44 -9.11 9.76
N PHE A 49 3.44 -8.88 10.57
CA PHE A 49 3.60 -7.65 11.33
C PHE A 49 5.03 -7.14 11.12
N THR A 50 5.15 -5.90 10.69
CA THR A 50 6.43 -5.24 10.48
C THR A 50 6.45 -3.93 11.23
N SER A 51 7.50 -3.71 12.03
CA SER A 51 7.79 -2.44 12.69
C SER A 51 9.15 -1.94 12.22
N ARG A 52 9.19 -0.72 11.73
CA ARG A 52 10.41 -0.04 11.32
C ARG A 52 10.52 1.28 12.04
N GLN A 53 11.68 1.53 12.63
CA GLN A 53 12.03 2.82 13.21
C GLN A 53 13.37 3.28 12.64
N GLN A 54 13.43 4.55 12.22
CA GLN A 54 14.66 5.17 11.72
C GLN A 54 15.18 6.12 12.81
N TRP A 55 16.51 6.28 12.89
CA TRP A 55 17.16 7.22 13.80
C TRP A 55 16.67 7.13 15.24
N THR A 56 16.91 5.98 15.87
CA THR A 56 16.41 5.64 17.24
C THR A 56 16.80 6.63 18.35
N SER A 57 17.75 7.53 18.09
CA SER A 57 18.19 8.57 19.03
C SER A 57 17.62 9.95 18.74
N VAL A 58 16.67 10.07 17.82
CA VAL A 58 16.04 11.33 17.42
C VAL A 58 14.57 11.30 17.82
N ASP A 59 14.13 12.33 18.53
CA ASP A 59 12.72 12.48 18.89
C ASP A 59 11.88 12.69 17.63
N ASP A 60 10.66 12.11 17.63
CA ASP A 60 9.73 12.13 16.48
C ASP A 60 10.31 11.61 15.17
N ALA A 61 11.32 10.75 15.25
CA ALA A 61 11.92 10.09 14.10
C ALA A 61 10.90 9.25 13.32
N PRO A 62 11.11 9.04 12.00
CA PRO A 62 10.22 8.28 11.17
C PRO A 62 9.99 6.86 11.70
N SER A 63 8.73 6.45 11.81
CA SER A 63 8.32 5.12 12.23
C SER A 63 7.20 4.60 11.36
N THR A 64 7.32 3.34 10.94
CA THR A 64 6.33 2.64 10.13
C THR A 64 5.91 1.36 10.83
N LEU A 65 4.60 1.17 10.99
CA LEU A 65 3.99 -0.08 11.44
C LEU A 65 3.13 -0.63 10.31
N ALA A 66 3.34 -1.88 9.94
CA ALA A 66 2.53 -2.55 8.94
C ALA A 66 2.00 -3.86 9.49
N PHE A 67 0.71 -4.07 9.35
CA PHE A 67 0.03 -5.32 9.63
C PHE A 67 -0.67 -5.81 8.37
N SER A 68 -0.54 -7.08 8.06
CA SER A 68 -1.31 -7.69 7.00
C SER A 68 -1.81 -9.07 7.39
N TYR A 69 -2.98 -9.39 6.89
CA TYR A 69 -3.62 -10.69 7.00
C TYR A 69 -4.05 -11.16 5.62
N SER A 70 -3.80 -12.41 5.34
CA SER A 70 -4.26 -13.08 4.12
C SER A 70 -4.91 -14.39 4.53
N SER A 71 -6.18 -14.59 4.14
CA SER A 71 -6.93 -15.79 4.51
C SER A 71 -6.54 -16.97 3.62
N ALA A 72 -6.57 -18.16 4.21
CA ALA A 72 -6.56 -19.39 3.43
C ALA A 72 -7.68 -19.36 2.38
N ARG A 73 -7.33 -19.78 1.17
CA ARG A 73 -8.25 -19.72 0.04
C ARG A 73 -9.37 -20.74 0.17
N LYS A 74 -10.61 -20.30 0.10
CA LYS A 74 -11.78 -21.17 -0.02
C LYS A 74 -12.22 -21.21 -1.49
N LYS A 75 -12.16 -22.39 -2.11
CA LYS A 75 -12.36 -22.56 -3.55
C LYS A 75 -11.34 -21.68 -4.31
N ASN A 76 -11.83 -20.74 -5.11
CA ASN A 76 -10.99 -19.85 -5.91
C ASN A 76 -10.86 -18.43 -5.33
N VAL A 77 -11.47 -18.16 -4.18
CA VAL A 77 -11.51 -16.81 -3.56
C VAL A 77 -10.50 -16.71 -2.42
N GLY A 78 -9.72 -15.66 -2.41
CA GLY A 78 -8.86 -15.24 -1.31
C GLY A 78 -9.27 -13.85 -0.81
N LEU A 79 -9.12 -13.62 0.48
CA LEU A 79 -9.38 -12.34 1.13
C LEU A 79 -8.12 -11.88 1.86
N GLY A 80 -7.89 -10.59 1.85
CA GLY A 80 -6.79 -9.96 2.57
C GLY A 80 -7.23 -8.69 3.29
N LEU A 81 -6.49 -8.33 4.31
CA LEU A 81 -6.59 -7.08 5.03
C LEU A 81 -5.19 -6.54 5.23
N SER A 82 -5.00 -5.23 5.05
CA SER A 82 -3.75 -4.57 5.38
C SER A 82 -3.99 -3.24 6.03
N VAL A 83 -3.19 -2.95 7.07
CA VAL A 83 -3.18 -1.66 7.76
C VAL A 83 -1.73 -1.23 7.90
N ILE A 84 -1.44 -0.01 7.49
CA ILE A 84 -0.11 0.56 7.54
C ILE A 84 -0.23 1.92 8.19
N SER A 85 0.56 2.17 9.23
CA SER A 85 0.68 3.48 9.85
C SER A 85 2.11 3.98 9.69
N ASP A 86 2.25 5.11 9.03
CA ASP A 86 3.53 5.78 8.80
C ASP A 86 3.48 7.15 9.49
N LYS A 87 4.46 7.40 10.36
CA LYS A 87 4.57 8.64 11.11
C LYS A 87 5.93 9.27 10.85
N VAL A 88 5.91 10.53 10.46
CA VAL A 88 7.12 11.34 10.26
C VAL A 88 6.89 12.70 10.89
N PHE A 89 7.52 12.95 12.03
CA PHE A 89 7.40 14.19 12.78
C PHE A 89 5.94 14.54 13.12
N ILE A 90 5.37 15.58 12.50
CA ILE A 90 3.98 16.05 12.72
C ILE A 90 2.98 15.38 11.79
N GLU A 91 3.46 14.64 10.80
CA GLU A 91 2.65 13.98 9.79
C GLU A 91 2.42 12.53 10.16
N GLN A 92 1.17 12.08 10.06
CA GLN A 92 0.79 10.69 10.21
C GLN A 92 -0.14 10.27 9.09
N GLN A 93 0.22 9.18 8.42
CA GLN A 93 -0.61 8.54 7.40
C GLN A 93 -0.99 7.14 7.84
N THR A 94 -2.26 6.80 7.73
CA THR A 94 -2.73 5.45 8.01
C THR A 94 -3.51 4.92 6.82
N PHE A 95 -2.96 3.92 6.18
CA PHE A 95 -3.59 3.20 5.07
C PHE A 95 -4.33 1.99 5.59
N ALA A 96 -5.56 1.79 5.18
CA ALA A 96 -6.36 0.61 5.50
C ALA A 96 -7.02 0.08 4.23
N TYR A 97 -6.76 -1.20 3.92
CA TYR A 97 -7.21 -1.83 2.69
C TYR A 97 -7.79 -3.21 2.94
N ILE A 98 -8.79 -3.54 2.14
CA ILE A 98 -9.33 -4.90 1.98
C ILE A 98 -8.99 -5.37 0.58
N ASP A 99 -8.48 -6.60 0.49
CA ASP A 99 -8.11 -7.24 -0.75
C ASP A 99 -9.06 -8.41 -1.04
N PHE A 100 -9.48 -8.50 -2.28
CA PHE A 100 -10.20 -9.63 -2.84
C PHE A 100 -9.39 -10.21 -3.99
N SER A 101 -9.19 -11.51 -4.03
CA SER A 101 -8.51 -12.17 -5.13
C SER A 101 -9.27 -13.37 -5.65
N TYR A 102 -9.17 -13.60 -6.95
CA TYR A 102 -9.76 -14.75 -7.61
C TYR A 102 -8.70 -15.55 -8.38
N LYS A 103 -8.64 -16.85 -8.12
CA LYS A 103 -7.70 -17.78 -8.78
C LYS A 103 -8.35 -18.37 -10.05
N LEU A 104 -7.64 -18.28 -11.16
CA LEU A 104 -7.92 -18.93 -12.42
C LEU A 104 -6.89 -20.01 -12.69
N GLU A 105 -7.32 -21.22 -12.97
CA GLU A 105 -6.43 -22.32 -13.36
C GLU A 105 -6.23 -22.28 -14.87
N MET A 106 -5.04 -21.85 -15.31
CA MET A 106 -4.69 -21.74 -16.73
C MET A 106 -4.21 -23.06 -17.30
N SER A 107 -3.49 -23.85 -16.49
CA SER A 107 -3.06 -25.21 -16.81
C SER A 107 -2.79 -25.97 -15.51
N GLU A 108 -2.43 -27.26 -15.60
CA GLU A 108 -2.08 -28.09 -14.42
C GLU A 108 -0.98 -27.48 -13.55
N SER A 109 -0.02 -26.76 -14.17
CA SER A 109 1.14 -26.16 -13.47
C SER A 109 1.11 -24.65 -13.39
N THR A 110 0.09 -23.96 -13.97
CA THR A 110 0.07 -22.48 -14.05
C THR A 110 -1.27 -21.94 -13.57
N ARG A 111 -1.20 -21.02 -12.63
CA ARG A 111 -2.36 -20.37 -12.00
C ARG A 111 -2.22 -18.86 -12.13
N LEU A 112 -3.27 -18.19 -12.59
CA LEU A 112 -3.38 -16.73 -12.63
C LEU A 112 -4.30 -16.28 -11.49
N TYR A 113 -3.85 -15.30 -10.74
CA TYR A 113 -4.63 -14.65 -9.70
C TYR A 113 -4.93 -13.21 -10.14
N LEU A 114 -6.19 -12.82 -10.05
CA LEU A 114 -6.63 -11.45 -10.28
C LEU A 114 -7.09 -10.88 -8.95
N GLY A 115 -6.72 -9.65 -8.65
CA GLY A 115 -7.01 -9.03 -7.37
C GLY A 115 -7.62 -7.64 -7.51
N LEU A 116 -8.48 -7.31 -6.55
CA LEU A 116 -9.05 -6.00 -6.34
C LEU A 116 -8.72 -5.54 -4.92
N LYS A 117 -8.35 -4.28 -4.77
CA LYS A 117 -8.08 -3.61 -3.49
C LYS A 117 -9.04 -2.45 -3.33
N ALA A 118 -9.62 -2.30 -2.15
CA ALA A 118 -10.41 -1.13 -1.80
C ALA A 118 -10.04 -0.67 -0.40
N GLY A 119 -10.05 0.63 -0.18
CA GLY A 119 -9.74 1.23 1.10
C GLY A 119 -9.40 2.70 0.97
N GLY A 120 -8.49 3.19 1.78
CA GLY A 120 -8.07 4.59 1.71
C GLY A 120 -6.94 4.93 2.67
N ASN A 121 -6.55 6.18 2.59
CA ASN A 121 -5.53 6.81 3.41
C ASN A 121 -6.17 7.85 4.32
N PHE A 122 -5.97 7.71 5.61
CA PHE A 122 -6.23 8.74 6.62
C PHE A 122 -4.94 9.54 6.81
N TYR A 123 -4.96 10.77 6.37
CA TYR A 123 -3.85 11.70 6.45
C TYR A 123 -4.10 12.70 7.56
N ASN A 124 -3.15 12.86 8.47
CA ASN A 124 -3.25 13.78 9.61
C ASN A 124 -1.94 14.57 9.77
N ILE A 125 -2.07 15.89 9.89
CA ILE A 125 -0.97 16.78 10.26
C ILE A 125 -1.34 17.49 11.54
N ASP A 126 -0.43 17.45 12.52
CA ASP A 126 -0.55 18.16 13.80
C ASP A 126 0.48 19.28 13.92
N PRO A 127 0.17 20.50 13.44
CA PRO A 127 1.10 21.63 13.49
C PRO A 127 1.31 22.18 14.92
N THR A 128 0.53 21.73 15.90
CA THR A 128 0.67 22.21 17.28
C THR A 128 2.00 21.79 17.93
N LYS A 129 2.62 20.74 17.39
CA LYS A 129 3.94 20.23 17.81
C LYS A 129 5.11 21.08 17.30
N LEU A 130 4.86 22.01 16.37
CA LEU A 130 5.91 22.90 15.89
C LEU A 130 6.27 23.93 16.96
N PRO A 131 7.56 24.12 17.28
CA PRO A 131 7.98 25.15 18.22
C PRO A 131 7.52 26.53 17.72
N THR A 132 6.90 27.30 18.60
CA THR A 132 6.41 28.65 18.29
C THR A 132 7.34 29.63 18.96
N THR A 133 7.89 30.56 18.21
CA THR A 133 8.66 31.70 18.73
C THR A 133 7.76 32.84 19.24
N SER A 134 6.43 32.72 18.98
CA SER A 134 5.46 33.74 19.37
C SER A 134 4.77 33.40 20.68
N ILE A 135 4.58 34.39 21.52
CA ILE A 135 3.83 34.31 22.80
C ILE A 135 2.32 34.12 22.52
N TYR A 136 1.87 34.39 21.31
CA TYR A 136 0.48 34.27 20.93
C TYR A 136 0.22 32.93 20.23
N THR A 137 -0.91 32.30 20.56
CA THR A 137 -1.41 31.12 19.85
C THR A 137 -1.66 31.47 18.39
N ASP A 138 -0.96 30.83 17.49
CA ASP A 138 -1.12 31.03 16.05
C ASP A 138 -2.44 30.38 15.59
N PRO A 139 -3.47 31.17 15.17
CA PRO A 139 -4.75 30.63 14.76
C PRO A 139 -4.69 29.82 13.45
N THR A 140 -3.56 29.87 12.74
CA THR A 140 -3.34 29.07 11.52
C THR A 140 -2.87 27.65 11.82
N LYS A 141 -2.47 27.34 13.07
CA LYS A 141 -2.07 26.00 13.52
C LYS A 141 -3.29 25.12 13.79
N GLN A 142 -4.04 24.81 12.73
CA GLN A 142 -5.16 23.88 12.82
C GLN A 142 -4.71 22.48 12.40
N GLN A 143 -5.15 21.48 13.15
CA GLN A 143 -4.98 20.08 12.78
C GLN A 143 -5.71 19.81 11.47
N LEU A 144 -4.98 19.27 10.49
CA LEU A 144 -5.54 18.86 9.21
C LEU A 144 -5.75 17.35 9.23
N SER A 145 -6.98 16.93 8.99
CA SER A 145 -7.32 15.52 8.86
C SER A 145 -8.09 15.31 7.57
N GLN A 146 -7.65 14.40 6.73
CA GLN A 146 -8.25 14.11 5.43
C GLN A 146 -8.31 12.61 5.20
N PHE A 147 -9.42 12.13 4.64
CA PHE A 147 -9.57 10.78 4.13
C PHE A 147 -9.55 10.78 2.61
N ASN A 148 -8.67 9.96 2.02
CA ASN A 148 -8.53 9.78 0.58
C ASN A 148 -8.87 8.33 0.23
N PRO A 149 -10.02 8.06 -0.44
CA PRO A 149 -10.35 6.72 -0.90
C PRO A 149 -9.36 6.27 -1.99
N ASN A 150 -9.03 4.98 -1.98
CA ASN A 150 -8.11 4.40 -2.95
C ASN A 150 -8.61 3.03 -3.40
N PHE A 151 -8.43 2.74 -4.70
CA PHE A 151 -8.77 1.48 -5.32
C PHE A 151 -7.59 0.98 -6.14
N GLY A 152 -7.38 -0.32 -6.12
CA GLY A 152 -6.28 -0.95 -6.84
C GLY A 152 -6.72 -2.24 -7.52
N VAL A 153 -5.99 -2.58 -8.57
CA VAL A 153 -6.12 -3.85 -9.27
C VAL A 153 -4.75 -4.52 -9.34
N GLY A 154 -4.73 -5.84 -9.31
CA GLY A 154 -3.49 -6.59 -9.37
C GLY A 154 -3.63 -7.89 -10.13
N GLY A 155 -2.50 -8.37 -10.62
CA GLY A 155 -2.35 -9.68 -11.24
C GLY A 155 -1.13 -10.39 -10.69
N TYR A 156 -1.24 -11.70 -10.48
CA TYR A 156 -0.15 -12.53 -10.03
C TYR A 156 -0.18 -13.88 -10.76
N LEU A 157 0.91 -14.22 -11.43
CA LEU A 157 1.06 -15.49 -12.13
C LEU A 157 2.01 -16.39 -11.32
N LYS A 158 1.50 -17.56 -10.91
CA LYS A 158 2.28 -18.59 -10.22
C LYS A 158 2.41 -19.80 -11.12
N SER A 159 3.66 -20.21 -11.40
CA SER A 159 3.95 -21.41 -12.19
C SER A 159 4.98 -22.26 -11.47
N GLU A 160 4.81 -23.57 -11.50
CA GLU A 160 5.78 -24.52 -10.94
C GLU A 160 7.06 -24.63 -11.78
N LYS A 161 7.05 -24.08 -13.03
CA LYS A 161 8.16 -24.14 -13.98
C LYS A 161 9.02 -22.87 -14.04
N ILE A 162 8.59 -21.80 -13.40
CA ILE A 162 9.27 -20.50 -13.45
C ILE A 162 9.55 -20.08 -12.00
N TRP A 163 10.83 -19.96 -11.72
CA TRP A 163 11.39 -19.41 -10.49
C TRP A 163 11.70 -17.93 -10.69
#